data_a82c9986f50ba8320cf84a730f456b1a
#
_entry.id   a82c9986f50ba8320cf84a730f456b1a
#
_cell.length_a   1.000
_cell.length_b   1.000
_cell.length_c   1.000
_cell.angle_alpha   90.00
_cell.angle_beta   90.00
_cell.angle_gamma   90.00
#
_symmetry.space_group_name_H-M   'P 1'
#
loop_
_entity.id
_entity.type
_entity.pdbx_description
1 polymer ?
#
loop_
_entity_poly.entity_id
_entity_poly.type
_entity_poly.pdbx_seq_one_letter_code
_entity_poly.pdbx_strand_id
1 'polypeptide(L)'
;MDMNFSCPFPIALFGLRRLWSGVAGALACALVHPAMASQPIEQVVCTQAPASTWMTEAQAREAFNASQYLLVKFKVSRGHCHEFYALAHDGSVIEAYRHPVTGQTVRMTRIPAPKVSQSQP
;
A
#
# COMPACT_ATOMS: atom_id res chain seq x y z
N MET A 1 20.32 17.36 -16.42
CA MET A 1 19.17 18.10 -16.99
C MET A 1 18.32 18.59 -15.83
N ASP A 2 18.62 19.82 -15.42
CA ASP A 2 17.99 20.48 -14.27
C ASP A 2 16.73 21.16 -14.73
N MET A 3 15.57 20.71 -14.23
CA MET A 3 14.31 21.43 -14.41
C MET A 3 14.04 22.30 -13.19
N ASN A 4 14.49 23.54 -13.31
CA ASN A 4 14.27 24.61 -12.34
C ASN A 4 12.90 25.23 -12.61
N PHE A 5 11.92 24.97 -11.74
CA PHE A 5 10.62 25.65 -11.79
C PHE A 5 10.69 26.91 -10.93
N SER A 6 11.03 28.03 -11.56
CA SER A 6 10.87 29.37 -10.99
C SER A 6 9.44 29.84 -11.19
N CYS A 7 8.71 30.05 -10.10
CA CYS A 7 7.47 30.84 -10.11
C CYS A 7 7.81 32.34 -10.09
N PRO A 8 7.33 33.17 -11.02
CA PRO A 8 7.45 34.61 -10.94
C PRO A 8 6.31 35.21 -10.10
N PHE A 9 6.67 35.95 -9.06
CA PHE A 9 5.76 36.87 -8.36
C PHE A 9 5.49 38.11 -9.23
N PRO A 10 4.25 38.58 -9.39
CA PRO A 10 3.98 39.91 -9.91
C PRO A 10 3.91 40.90 -8.74
N ILE A 11 4.82 41.86 -8.77
CA ILE A 11 4.75 43.09 -8.02
C ILE A 11 3.75 43.98 -8.74
N ALA A 12 2.63 44.32 -8.12
CA ALA A 12 1.73 45.32 -8.62
C ALA A 12 1.75 46.56 -7.69
N LEU A 13 2.17 47.65 -8.28
CA LEU A 13 2.26 49.01 -7.72
C LEU A 13 0.88 49.59 -7.36
N PHE A 14 0.92 50.39 -6.33
CA PHE A 14 0.05 51.47 -5.88
C PHE A 14 -0.92 52.05 -6.90
N GLY A 15 -2.18 52.19 -6.48
CA GLY A 15 -3.19 53.03 -7.10
C GLY A 15 -4.27 53.42 -6.10
N LEU A 16 -4.28 54.70 -5.75
CA LEU A 16 -5.04 55.43 -4.75
C LEU A 16 -6.54 55.56 -5.08
N ARG A 17 -7.40 55.54 -4.05
CA ARG A 17 -8.74 56.13 -3.91
C ARG A 17 -9.92 55.53 -4.68
N ARG A 18 -10.91 55.04 -3.94
CA ARG A 18 -12.24 55.66 -3.77
C ARG A 18 -13.06 54.92 -2.72
N LEU A 19 -13.58 55.72 -1.78
CA LEU A 19 -14.68 55.40 -0.86
C LEU A 19 -15.94 55.00 -1.65
N TRP A 20 -16.53 53.84 -1.33
CA TRP A 20 -17.97 53.63 -1.39
C TRP A 20 -18.39 52.52 -0.44
N SER A 21 -19.30 52.94 0.45
CA SER A 21 -20.06 52.13 1.36
C SER A 21 -20.90 51.09 0.60
N GLY A 22 -21.00 49.90 1.19
CA GLY A 22 -22.14 49.07 0.80
C GLY A 22 -21.87 47.56 0.94
N VAL A 23 -22.62 46.98 1.88
CA VAL A 23 -23.07 45.61 1.90
C VAL A 23 -22.07 44.53 2.30
N ALA A 24 -22.21 44.07 3.56
CA ALA A 24 -21.68 42.86 4.13
C ALA A 24 -22.13 41.61 3.34
N GLY A 25 -21.20 41.07 2.56
CA GLY A 25 -21.33 39.75 1.99
C GLY A 25 -20.29 38.83 2.70
N ALA A 26 -20.75 38.08 3.68
CA ALA A 26 -19.93 37.05 4.31
C ALA A 26 -19.67 35.93 3.29
N LEU A 27 -18.52 36.01 2.62
CA LEU A 27 -18.04 34.92 1.77
C LEU A 27 -17.46 33.85 2.70
N ALA A 28 -18.26 32.85 3.01
CA ALA A 28 -17.82 31.64 3.70
C ALA A 28 -16.87 30.87 2.74
N CYS A 29 -15.56 31.09 2.89
CA CYS A 29 -14.56 30.22 2.29
C CYS A 29 -14.67 28.84 2.93
N ALA A 30 -15.40 27.94 2.29
CA ALA A 30 -15.37 26.53 2.62
C ALA A 30 -13.93 26.03 2.37
N LEU A 31 -13.19 25.83 3.45
CA LEU A 31 -11.88 25.16 3.42
C LEU A 31 -12.10 23.71 3.04
N VAL A 32 -12.00 23.40 1.76
CA VAL A 32 -11.93 22.03 1.28
C VAL A 32 -10.57 21.49 1.71
N HIS A 33 -10.55 20.79 2.81
CA HIS A 33 -9.37 20.05 3.24
C HIS A 33 -9.26 18.82 2.32
N PRO A 34 -8.15 18.64 1.59
CA PRO A 34 -7.92 17.38 0.90
C PRO A 34 -7.82 16.29 1.99
N ALA A 35 -8.75 15.34 1.97
CA ALA A 35 -8.64 14.15 2.78
C ALA A 35 -7.40 13.40 2.29
N MET A 36 -6.29 13.51 3.04
CA MET A 36 -5.14 12.65 2.84
C MET A 36 -5.57 11.24 3.21
N ALA A 37 -5.88 10.42 2.19
CA ALA A 37 -6.08 9.00 2.37
C ALA A 37 -4.77 8.43 2.92
N SER A 38 -4.77 8.10 4.21
CA SER A 38 -3.65 7.43 4.85
C SER A 38 -3.44 6.09 4.14
N GLN A 39 -2.32 5.94 3.44
CA GLN A 39 -1.92 4.65 2.88
C GLN A 39 -1.83 3.66 4.04
N PRO A 40 -2.43 2.46 3.92
CA PRO A 40 -2.29 1.45 4.95
C PRO A 40 -0.80 1.18 5.19
N ILE A 41 -0.33 1.48 6.39
CA ILE A 41 1.05 1.18 6.77
C ILE A 41 1.14 -0.33 6.87
N GLU A 42 2.00 -0.94 6.07
CA GLU A 42 2.29 -2.36 6.19
C GLU A 42 2.89 -2.63 7.56
N GLN A 43 2.14 -3.40 8.38
CA GLN A 43 2.47 -3.61 9.79
C GLN A 43 3.43 -4.78 10.01
N VAL A 44 3.71 -5.59 8.97
CA VAL A 44 4.60 -6.75 9.09
C VAL A 44 5.98 -6.39 8.60
N VAL A 45 6.94 -6.33 9.52
CA VAL A 45 8.35 -6.14 9.23
C VAL A 45 9.09 -7.43 9.56
N CYS A 46 9.79 -8.02 8.59
CA CYS A 46 10.51 -9.29 8.78
C CYS A 46 11.98 -9.09 9.08
N THR A 47 12.66 -8.16 8.42
CA THR A 47 14.11 -8.01 8.58
C THR A 47 14.59 -6.61 8.21
N GLN A 48 15.76 -6.24 8.76
CA GLN A 48 16.57 -5.10 8.33
C GLN A 48 17.85 -5.56 7.63
N ALA A 49 18.03 -6.88 7.45
CA ALA A 49 19.19 -7.42 6.76
C ALA A 49 19.24 -6.99 5.29
N PRO A 50 20.43 -6.78 4.72
CA PRO A 50 20.57 -6.38 3.33
C PRO A 50 20.03 -7.46 2.38
N ALA A 51 19.41 -7.05 1.27
CA ALA A 51 18.78 -7.96 0.31
C ALA A 51 19.76 -9.00 -0.29
N SER A 52 21.07 -8.72 -0.27
CA SER A 52 22.11 -9.65 -0.70
C SER A 52 22.19 -10.93 0.15
N THR A 53 21.60 -10.92 1.36
CA THR A 53 21.58 -12.09 2.27
C THR A 53 20.27 -12.88 2.19
N TRP A 54 19.32 -12.44 1.37
CA TRP A 54 18.01 -13.06 1.28
C TRP A 54 18.03 -14.30 0.39
N MET A 55 17.15 -15.22 0.67
CA MET A 55 16.85 -16.33 -0.23
C MET A 55 16.37 -15.81 -1.58
N THR A 56 16.78 -16.47 -2.64
CA THR A 56 16.16 -16.28 -3.95
C THR A 56 14.68 -16.66 -3.93
N GLU A 57 13.90 -16.20 -4.91
CA GLU A 57 12.50 -16.61 -5.02
C GLU A 57 12.36 -18.14 -5.10
N ALA A 58 13.24 -18.83 -5.82
CA ALA A 58 13.20 -20.29 -5.94
C ALA A 58 13.40 -20.97 -4.58
N GLN A 59 14.40 -20.54 -3.81
CA GLN A 59 14.64 -21.06 -2.46
C GLN A 59 13.49 -20.75 -1.50
N ALA A 60 12.93 -19.55 -1.60
CA ALA A 60 11.79 -19.14 -0.78
C ALA A 60 10.53 -19.96 -1.10
N ARG A 61 10.28 -20.28 -2.39
CA ARG A 61 9.17 -21.13 -2.82
C ARG A 61 9.33 -22.57 -2.32
N GLU A 62 10.54 -23.09 -2.36
CA GLU A 62 10.86 -24.41 -1.80
C GLU A 62 10.63 -24.45 -0.29
N ALA A 63 11.17 -23.48 0.44
CA ALA A 63 10.98 -23.36 1.90
C ALA A 63 9.51 -23.18 2.30
N PHE A 64 8.68 -22.59 1.43
CA PHE A 64 7.24 -22.44 1.62
C PHE A 64 6.44 -23.70 1.25
N ASN A 65 7.05 -24.70 0.62
CA ASN A 65 6.39 -25.85 0.01
C ASN A 65 5.35 -25.45 -1.04
N ALA A 66 5.72 -24.54 -1.93
CA ALA A 66 4.82 -23.95 -2.91
C ALA A 66 4.13 -24.99 -3.82
N SER A 67 4.75 -26.14 -4.06
CA SER A 67 4.19 -27.26 -4.83
C SER A 67 2.95 -27.91 -4.23
N GLN A 68 2.66 -27.67 -2.96
CA GLN A 68 1.48 -28.19 -2.27
C GLN A 68 0.21 -27.35 -2.50
N TYR A 69 0.31 -26.27 -3.26
CA TYR A 69 -0.80 -25.36 -3.55
C TYR A 69 -1.13 -25.36 -5.03
N LEU A 70 -2.39 -25.07 -5.37
CA LEU A 70 -2.85 -24.97 -6.75
C LEU A 70 -2.22 -23.78 -7.49
N LEU A 71 -2.02 -22.67 -6.76
CA LEU A 71 -1.42 -21.44 -7.27
C LEU A 71 -0.65 -20.76 -6.16
N VAL A 72 0.52 -20.24 -6.48
CA VAL A 72 1.31 -19.44 -5.54
C VAL A 72 1.82 -18.18 -6.22
N LYS A 73 1.46 -17.03 -5.70
CA LYS A 73 2.01 -15.72 -6.05
C LYS A 73 3.03 -15.31 -4.99
N PHE A 74 4.18 -14.85 -5.44
CA PHE A 74 5.27 -14.35 -4.59
C PHE A 74 5.47 -12.85 -4.82
N LYS A 75 5.77 -12.12 -3.76
CA LYS A 75 6.31 -10.76 -3.82
C LYS A 75 7.18 -10.46 -2.59
N VAL A 76 7.98 -9.40 -2.66
CA VAL A 76 8.65 -8.82 -1.51
C VAL A 76 7.81 -7.68 -0.99
N SER A 77 7.48 -7.72 0.30
CA SER A 77 6.67 -6.69 0.94
C SER A 77 7.50 -5.45 1.31
N ARG A 78 6.83 -4.33 1.63
CA ARG A 78 7.51 -3.11 2.10
C ARG A 78 8.25 -3.32 3.42
N GLY A 79 7.79 -4.26 4.25
CA GLY A 79 8.44 -4.64 5.51
C GLY A 79 9.54 -5.68 5.31
N HIS A 80 10.07 -5.83 4.09
CA HIS A 80 11.15 -6.76 3.77
C HIS A 80 10.82 -8.21 4.14
N CYS A 81 9.59 -8.63 3.86
CA CYS A 81 9.17 -10.02 3.97
C CYS A 81 9.09 -10.68 2.59
N HIS A 82 9.37 -11.96 2.52
CA HIS A 82 8.88 -12.81 1.43
C HIS A 82 7.39 -13.10 1.68
N GLU A 83 6.53 -12.54 0.85
CA GLU A 83 5.08 -12.63 0.98
C GLU A 83 4.53 -13.56 -0.08
N PHE A 84 3.76 -14.54 0.38
CA PHE A 84 3.11 -15.55 -0.46
C PHE A 84 1.60 -15.42 -0.36
N TYR A 85 0.94 -15.43 -1.52
CA TYR A 85 -0.48 -15.69 -1.65
C TYR A 85 -0.66 -17.04 -2.32
N ALA A 86 -1.24 -17.99 -1.64
CA ALA A 86 -1.40 -19.35 -2.13
C ALA A 86 -2.86 -19.78 -2.10
N LEU A 87 -3.29 -20.45 -3.19
CA LEU A 87 -4.60 -21.08 -3.28
C LEU A 87 -4.46 -22.56 -2.92
N ALA A 88 -5.08 -22.97 -1.84
CA ALA A 88 -5.09 -24.36 -1.40
C ALA A 88 -6.14 -25.19 -2.16
N HIS A 89 -6.01 -26.52 -2.12
CA HIS A 89 -6.92 -27.44 -2.81
C HIS A 89 -8.36 -27.40 -2.30
N ASP A 90 -8.59 -26.95 -1.10
CA ASP A 90 -9.94 -26.74 -0.53
C ASP A 90 -10.53 -25.38 -0.88
N GLY A 91 -9.88 -24.60 -1.74
CA GLY A 91 -10.31 -23.26 -2.17
C GLY A 91 -10.01 -22.15 -1.15
N SER A 92 -9.36 -22.45 -0.04
CA SER A 92 -8.91 -21.41 0.88
C SER A 92 -7.70 -20.66 0.33
N VAL A 93 -7.58 -19.38 0.71
CA VAL A 93 -6.43 -18.53 0.37
C VAL A 93 -5.54 -18.40 1.60
N ILE A 94 -4.25 -18.64 1.40
CA ILE A 94 -3.22 -18.45 2.41
C ILE A 94 -2.45 -17.18 2.08
N GLU A 95 -2.33 -16.28 3.04
CA GLU A 95 -1.41 -15.16 3.01
C GLU A 95 -0.33 -15.38 4.07
N ALA A 96 0.93 -15.48 3.64
CA ALA A 96 2.04 -15.79 4.54
C ALA A 96 3.18 -14.77 4.34
N TYR A 97 3.64 -14.21 5.44
CA TYR A 97 4.83 -13.38 5.54
C TYR A 97 5.96 -14.20 6.14
N ARG A 98 7.05 -14.32 5.42
CA ARG A 98 8.20 -15.14 5.81
C ARG A 98 9.46 -14.30 5.90
N HIS A 99 10.30 -14.63 6.87
CA HIS A 99 11.61 -14.00 7.04
C HIS A 99 12.51 -14.37 5.85
N PRO A 100 13.03 -13.39 5.08
CA PRO A 100 13.69 -13.68 3.81
C PRO A 100 15.04 -14.39 3.94
N VAL A 101 15.69 -14.31 5.12
CA VAL A 101 16.97 -14.97 5.36
C VAL A 101 16.78 -16.39 5.93
N THR A 102 15.85 -16.55 6.88
CA THR A 102 15.67 -17.83 7.59
C THR A 102 14.54 -18.70 7.06
N GLY A 103 13.64 -18.12 6.26
CA GLY A 103 12.45 -18.80 5.78
C GLY A 103 11.38 -19.06 6.87
N GLN A 104 11.55 -18.56 8.08
CA GLN A 104 10.57 -18.72 9.15
C GLN A 104 9.29 -17.93 8.87
N THR A 105 8.15 -18.48 9.25
CA THR A 105 6.86 -17.80 9.16
C THR A 105 6.77 -16.74 10.26
N VAL A 106 6.61 -15.48 9.85
CA VAL A 106 6.40 -14.34 10.75
C VAL A 106 4.91 -14.12 11.00
N ARG A 107 4.11 -14.21 9.95
CA ARG A 107 2.64 -14.16 10.02
C ARG A 107 2.05 -15.06 8.95
N MET A 108 0.94 -15.72 9.26
CA MET A 108 0.15 -16.48 8.30
C MET A 108 -1.32 -16.28 8.60
N THR A 109 -2.10 -16.02 7.55
CA THR A 109 -3.55 -15.90 7.60
C THR A 109 -4.14 -16.89 6.62
N ARG A 110 -5.21 -17.60 7.01
CA ARG A 110 -5.98 -18.45 6.13
C ARG A 110 -7.38 -17.87 5.99
N ILE A 111 -7.77 -17.60 4.77
CA ILE A 111 -9.12 -17.13 4.40
C ILE A 111 -9.87 -18.33 3.85
N PRO A 112 -10.93 -18.82 4.52
CA PRO A 112 -11.70 -19.96 4.05
C PRO A 112 -12.28 -19.72 2.65
N ALA A 113 -12.50 -20.78 1.89
CA ALA A 113 -13.24 -20.72 0.64
C ALA A 113 -14.63 -20.12 0.87
N PRO A 114 -15.16 -19.31 -0.08
CA PRO A 114 -16.54 -18.85 -0.01
C PRO A 114 -17.50 -20.04 0.09
N LYS A 115 -18.40 -20.00 1.07
CA LYS A 115 -19.49 -20.98 1.13
C LYS A 115 -20.40 -20.73 -0.07
N VAL A 116 -20.39 -21.64 -1.04
CA VAL A 116 -21.38 -21.60 -2.11
C VAL A 116 -22.73 -21.95 -1.44
N SER A 117 -23.57 -20.94 -1.25
CA SER A 117 -24.98 -21.17 -0.93
C SER A 117 -25.58 -21.93 -2.12
N GLN A 118 -25.77 -23.23 -1.97
CA GLN A 118 -26.59 -23.96 -2.91
C GLN A 118 -28.01 -23.40 -2.77
N SER A 119 -28.37 -22.46 -3.64
CA SER A 119 -29.75 -22.15 -3.92
C SER A 119 -30.33 -23.42 -4.56
N GLN A 120 -31.00 -24.26 -3.77
CA GLN A 120 -31.76 -25.33 -4.31
C GLN A 120 -32.87 -24.73 -5.19
N PRO A 121 -33.15 -25.35 -6.36
CA PRO A 121 -34.25 -24.96 -7.23
C PRO A 121 -35.61 -25.18 -6.58
#